data_63b6984efef3ad47e5f4ed6027c3158e
#
_entry.id   63b6984efef3ad47e5f4ed6027c3158e
#
_cell.length_a   1.000
_cell.length_b   1.000
_cell.length_c   1.000
_cell.angle_alpha   90.00
_cell.angle_beta   90.00
_cell.angle_gamma   90.00
#
_symmetry.space_group_name_H-M   'P 1'
#
loop_
_entity.id
_entity.type
_entity.pdbx_description
1 polymer ?
#
loop_
_entity_poly.entity_id
_entity_poly.type
_entity_poly.pdbx_seq_one_letter_code
_entity_poly.pdbx_strand_id
1 'polypeptide(L)'
;MLFRSLAGTNIALITDAGTPGISDPGEELVKMAYEAGIEVTSLPGACACVTALTLSGLSTRRFVFEAFLPPDKKEHKLALERLKNETRTMIVYEAPHHLLKTLRELLETLGNRRLTLCRELTKKHETAWQTTIEDAITRYEQEDPKGECVLVIEGRSQKEIEDEAKAAFEEISIEEIGRAHV
;
A
#
# COMPACT_ATOMS: atom_id res chain seq x y z
N MET A 1 3.45 -25.76 -15.49
CA MET A 1 2.74 -24.91 -16.48
C MET A 1 3.60 -24.57 -17.68
N LEU A 2 4.77 -23.97 -17.52
CA LEU A 2 5.64 -23.50 -18.63
C LEU A 2 5.92 -24.57 -19.70
N PHE A 3 6.23 -25.82 -19.32
CA PHE A 3 6.48 -26.92 -20.27
C PHE A 3 5.32 -27.21 -21.24
N ARG A 4 4.07 -27.05 -20.79
CA ARG A 4 2.90 -27.24 -21.65
C ARG A 4 2.75 -26.10 -22.64
N SER A 5 3.05 -24.88 -22.21
CA SER A 5 3.03 -23.70 -23.09
C SER A 5 4.11 -23.76 -24.14
N LEU A 6 5.30 -24.21 -23.81
CA LEU A 6 6.39 -24.47 -24.76
C LEU A 6 6.05 -25.54 -25.80
N ALA A 7 5.14 -26.47 -25.44
CA ALA A 7 4.60 -27.47 -26.36
C ALA A 7 3.40 -26.95 -27.19
N GLY A 8 3.12 -25.64 -27.17
CA GLY A 8 2.05 -25.00 -27.93
C GLY A 8 0.66 -25.07 -27.29
N THR A 9 0.56 -25.45 -26.01
CA THR A 9 -0.72 -25.49 -25.29
C THR A 9 -1.07 -24.10 -24.76
N ASN A 10 -2.28 -23.59 -25.02
CA ASN A 10 -2.81 -22.39 -24.40
C ASN A 10 -3.09 -22.64 -22.91
N ILE A 11 -2.68 -21.70 -22.05
CA ILE A 11 -2.85 -21.77 -20.61
C ILE A 11 -3.61 -20.55 -20.13
N ALA A 12 -4.63 -20.76 -19.30
CA ALA A 12 -5.30 -19.70 -18.55
C ALA A 12 -4.85 -19.75 -17.09
N LEU A 13 -4.36 -18.64 -16.57
CA LEU A 13 -4.12 -18.45 -15.15
C LEU A 13 -5.36 -17.79 -14.54
N ILE A 14 -5.88 -18.38 -13.48
CA ILE A 14 -7.02 -17.87 -12.72
C ILE A 14 -6.67 -17.83 -11.23
N THR A 15 -7.34 -16.98 -10.48
CA THR A 15 -7.27 -16.87 -9.01
C THR A 15 -8.64 -17.03 -8.40
N ASP A 16 -8.71 -17.10 -7.07
CA ASP A 16 -9.97 -17.23 -6.35
C ASP A 16 -10.88 -16.00 -6.55
N ALA A 17 -10.26 -14.80 -6.66
CA ALA A 17 -10.99 -13.56 -6.90
C ALA A 17 -10.10 -12.51 -7.59
N GLY A 18 -10.63 -11.86 -8.60
CA GLY A 18 -9.99 -10.71 -9.26
C GLY A 18 -8.93 -11.06 -10.29
N THR A 19 -8.03 -10.12 -10.52
CA THR A 19 -6.98 -10.21 -11.55
C THR A 19 -5.76 -10.95 -11.00
N PRO A 20 -5.28 -12.02 -11.65
CA PRO A 20 -4.07 -12.73 -11.26
C PRO A 20 -2.82 -11.85 -11.27
N GLY A 21 -1.81 -12.20 -10.48
CA GLY A 21 -0.50 -11.54 -10.46
C GLY A 21 -0.43 -10.23 -9.69
N ILE A 22 -1.54 -9.76 -9.11
CA ILE A 22 -1.58 -8.58 -8.23
C ILE A 22 -1.87 -9.03 -6.81
N SER A 23 -0.84 -9.21 -6.00
CA SER A 23 -0.88 -9.89 -4.70
C SER A 23 -1.41 -11.33 -4.74
N ASP A 24 -1.33 -11.93 -5.89
CA ASP A 24 -1.74 -13.29 -6.20
C ASP A 24 -0.65 -13.99 -7.02
N PRO A 25 -0.61 -15.33 -7.07
CA PRO A 25 0.33 -16.04 -7.92
C PRO A 25 0.18 -15.66 -9.38
N GLY A 26 1.30 -15.47 -10.10
CA GLY A 26 1.28 -15.21 -11.53
C GLY A 26 2.47 -14.42 -12.07
N GLU A 27 3.04 -13.52 -11.29
CA GLU A 27 4.15 -12.66 -11.70
C GLU A 27 5.33 -13.47 -12.28
N GLU A 28 5.82 -14.46 -11.56
CA GLU A 28 6.93 -15.31 -12.00
C GLU A 28 6.58 -16.11 -13.26
N LEU A 29 5.32 -16.57 -13.38
CA LEU A 29 4.89 -17.30 -14.58
C LEU A 29 4.88 -16.39 -15.81
N VAL A 30 4.41 -15.17 -15.68
CA VAL A 30 4.41 -14.16 -16.75
C VAL A 30 5.85 -13.83 -17.16
N LYS A 31 6.74 -13.59 -16.20
CA LYS A 31 8.16 -13.34 -16.44
C LYS A 31 8.81 -14.49 -17.21
N MET A 32 8.64 -15.72 -16.74
CA MET A 32 9.16 -16.92 -17.42
C MET A 32 8.59 -17.11 -18.83
N ALA A 33 7.34 -16.75 -19.06
CA ALA A 33 6.71 -16.82 -20.38
C ALA A 33 7.37 -15.83 -21.34
N TYR A 34 7.60 -14.58 -20.93
CA TYR A 34 8.32 -13.59 -21.74
C TYR A 34 9.75 -14.01 -22.04
N GLU A 35 10.49 -14.54 -21.04
CA GLU A 35 11.84 -15.05 -21.23
C GLU A 35 11.91 -16.22 -22.23
N ALA A 36 10.83 -16.99 -22.32
CA ALA A 36 10.67 -18.11 -23.26
C ALA A 36 10.08 -17.71 -24.64
N GLY A 37 9.81 -16.43 -24.88
CA GLY A 37 9.19 -15.94 -26.12
C GLY A 37 7.74 -16.35 -26.30
N ILE A 38 7.03 -16.66 -25.20
CA ILE A 38 5.61 -17.03 -25.23
C ILE A 38 4.77 -15.77 -25.10
N GLU A 39 3.81 -15.61 -25.98
CA GLU A 39 2.86 -14.50 -25.94
C GLU A 39 1.99 -14.58 -24.68
N VAL A 40 1.86 -13.46 -23.99
CA VAL A 40 1.03 -13.30 -22.78
C VAL A 40 0.02 -12.19 -22.99
N THR A 41 -1.23 -12.47 -22.65
CA THR A 41 -2.31 -11.47 -22.65
C THR A 41 -2.99 -11.45 -21.29
N SER A 42 -3.58 -10.32 -20.93
CA SER A 42 -4.39 -10.18 -19.71
C SER A 42 -5.76 -9.63 -20.06
N LEU A 43 -6.77 -10.14 -19.39
CA LEU A 43 -8.13 -9.63 -19.51
C LEU A 43 -8.38 -8.59 -18.41
N PRO A 44 -9.08 -7.49 -18.70
CA PRO A 44 -9.53 -6.55 -17.67
C PRO A 44 -10.38 -7.29 -16.63
N GLY A 45 -10.05 -7.08 -15.35
CA GLY A 45 -10.74 -7.75 -14.26
C GLY A 45 -10.80 -6.90 -12.99
N ALA A 46 -11.53 -7.39 -12.00
CA ALA A 46 -11.64 -6.75 -10.71
C ALA A 46 -10.27 -6.70 -10.03
N CYS A 47 -9.98 -5.57 -9.36
CA CYS A 47 -8.76 -5.40 -8.58
C CYS A 47 -9.09 -4.59 -7.32
N ALA A 48 -8.88 -5.19 -6.14
CA ALA A 48 -9.27 -4.59 -4.87
C ALA A 48 -8.55 -3.25 -4.61
N CYS A 49 -7.27 -3.12 -4.98
CA CYS A 49 -6.54 -1.87 -4.79
C CYS A 49 -7.12 -0.72 -5.62
N VAL A 50 -7.49 -0.96 -6.87
CA VAL A 50 -8.10 0.06 -7.73
C VAL A 50 -9.51 0.40 -7.24
N THR A 51 -10.29 -0.61 -6.85
CA THR A 51 -11.64 -0.41 -6.31
C THR A 51 -11.59 0.43 -5.02
N ALA A 52 -10.71 0.10 -4.07
CA ALA A 52 -10.53 0.87 -2.85
C ALA A 52 -10.07 2.32 -3.14
N LEU A 53 -9.14 2.50 -4.06
CA LEU A 53 -8.65 3.82 -4.46
C LEU A 53 -9.78 4.70 -4.98
N THR A 54 -10.67 4.17 -5.82
CA THR A 54 -11.81 4.93 -6.35
C THR A 54 -12.83 5.33 -5.30
N LEU A 55 -12.94 4.55 -4.20
CA LEU A 55 -13.83 4.83 -3.06
C LEU A 55 -13.20 5.76 -2.02
N SER A 56 -11.87 5.97 -2.06
CA SER A 56 -11.12 6.62 -1.00
C SER A 56 -11.37 8.13 -0.88
N GLY A 57 -11.71 8.80 -1.97
CA GLY A 57 -11.74 10.27 -2.02
C GLY A 57 -10.35 10.92 -1.95
N LEU A 58 -9.26 10.12 -1.98
CA LEU A 58 -7.88 10.59 -2.06
C LEU A 58 -7.44 10.74 -3.52
N SER A 59 -6.24 11.29 -3.75
CA SER A 59 -5.71 11.47 -5.10
C SER A 59 -5.51 10.14 -5.81
N THR A 60 -6.13 9.97 -6.97
CA THR A 60 -6.02 8.77 -7.81
C THR A 60 -5.00 8.92 -8.93
N ARG A 61 -4.47 10.14 -9.14
CA ARG A 61 -3.58 10.43 -10.27
C ARG A 61 -2.23 9.73 -10.17
N ARG A 62 -1.70 9.66 -8.95
CA ARG A 62 -0.44 9.01 -8.64
C ARG A 62 -0.59 8.29 -7.30
N PHE A 63 -0.32 7.01 -7.28
CA PHE A 63 -0.41 6.18 -6.07
C PHE A 63 0.68 5.12 -6.05
N VAL A 64 0.90 4.53 -4.89
CA VAL A 64 1.80 3.41 -4.64
C VAL A 64 0.99 2.25 -4.12
N PHE A 65 1.24 1.07 -4.64
CA PHE A 65 0.65 -0.18 -4.15
C PHE A 65 1.74 -1.02 -3.50
N GLU A 66 1.64 -1.19 -2.19
CA GLU A 66 2.61 -1.95 -1.38
C GLU A 66 2.17 -3.40 -1.13
N ALA A 67 0.96 -3.76 -1.57
CA ALA A 67 0.36 -5.06 -1.26
C ALA A 67 0.32 -5.32 0.27
N PHE A 68 0.62 -6.54 0.72
CA PHE A 68 0.83 -6.85 2.13
C PHE A 68 2.25 -6.44 2.55
N LEU A 69 2.36 -5.81 3.73
CA LEU A 69 3.68 -5.51 4.28
C LEU A 69 4.45 -6.81 4.54
N PRO A 70 5.77 -6.84 4.29
CA PRO A 70 6.57 -8.04 4.44
C PRO A 70 6.46 -8.66 5.85
N PRO A 71 6.37 -9.99 5.98
CA PRO A 71 6.30 -10.64 7.30
C PRO A 71 7.65 -10.66 8.03
N ASP A 72 8.78 -10.57 7.34
CA ASP A 72 10.10 -10.44 7.93
C ASP A 72 10.26 -9.08 8.62
N LYS A 73 10.70 -9.08 9.87
CA LYS A 73 10.79 -7.86 10.69
C LYS A 73 11.70 -6.77 10.08
N LYS A 74 12.80 -7.15 9.45
CA LYS A 74 13.74 -6.20 8.87
C LYS A 74 13.17 -5.57 7.60
N GLU A 75 12.61 -6.39 6.73
CA GLU A 75 11.96 -5.94 5.50
C GLU A 75 10.72 -5.11 5.79
N HIS A 76 9.93 -5.50 6.79
CA HIS A 76 8.77 -4.76 7.27
C HIS A 76 9.14 -3.34 7.71
N LYS A 77 10.18 -3.23 8.56
CA LYS A 77 10.67 -1.92 8.99
C LYS A 77 11.16 -1.07 7.82
N LEU A 78 11.87 -1.66 6.87
CA LEU A 78 12.33 -0.96 5.67
C LEU A 78 11.15 -0.50 4.79
N ALA A 79 10.08 -1.29 4.70
CA ALA A 79 8.87 -0.90 3.98
C ALA A 79 8.21 0.31 4.65
N LEU A 80 8.00 0.28 5.96
CA LEU A 80 7.46 1.40 6.72
C LEU A 80 8.30 2.68 6.58
N GLU A 81 9.62 2.58 6.67
CA GLU A 81 10.52 3.73 6.48
C GLU A 81 10.42 4.34 5.07
N ARG A 82 10.20 3.53 4.03
CA ARG A 82 9.95 4.03 2.67
C ARG A 82 8.64 4.81 2.61
N LEU A 83 7.58 4.31 3.27
CA LEU A 83 6.27 4.94 3.30
C LEU A 83 6.26 6.27 4.05
N LYS A 84 7.17 6.45 5.01
CA LYS A 84 7.29 7.67 5.82
C LYS A 84 7.34 8.95 4.97
N ASN A 85 8.13 8.92 3.92
CA ASN A 85 8.34 10.07 3.03
C ASN A 85 7.52 10.03 1.74
N GLU A 86 6.63 9.05 1.59
CA GLU A 86 5.81 8.93 0.39
C GLU A 86 4.77 10.05 0.33
N THR A 87 4.74 10.76 -0.80
CA THR A 87 3.83 11.89 -1.05
C THR A 87 2.60 11.50 -1.86
N ARG A 88 2.62 10.32 -2.48
CA ARG A 88 1.49 9.78 -3.24
C ARG A 88 0.53 9.05 -2.31
N THR A 89 -0.71 8.85 -2.76
CA THR A 89 -1.65 7.95 -2.09
C THR A 89 -1.06 6.55 -2.01
N MET A 90 -1.07 5.95 -0.83
CA MET A 90 -0.53 4.61 -0.57
C MET A 90 -1.67 3.61 -0.39
N ILE A 91 -1.50 2.40 -0.92
CA ILE A 91 -2.48 1.33 -0.79
C ILE A 91 -1.78 0.11 -0.20
N VAL A 92 -2.30 -0.34 0.95
CA VAL A 92 -1.78 -1.50 1.69
C VAL A 92 -2.91 -2.51 1.88
N TYR A 93 -2.64 -3.78 1.63
CA TYR A 93 -3.53 -4.88 1.98
C TYR A 93 -3.22 -5.37 3.39
N GLU A 94 -4.25 -5.73 4.13
CA GLU A 94 -4.05 -6.26 5.47
C GLU A 94 -5.07 -7.32 5.85
N ALA A 95 -4.59 -8.33 6.55
CA ALA A 95 -5.42 -9.35 7.15
C ALA A 95 -6.08 -8.83 8.44
N PRO A 96 -7.33 -9.21 8.74
CA PRO A 96 -8.05 -8.66 9.89
C PRO A 96 -7.30 -8.84 11.21
N HIS A 97 -6.67 -9.98 11.43
CA HIS A 97 -5.96 -10.29 12.68
C HIS A 97 -4.64 -9.50 12.87
N HIS A 98 -4.14 -8.84 11.84
CA HIS A 98 -2.97 -7.96 11.91
C HIS A 98 -3.32 -6.47 11.88
N LEU A 99 -4.56 -6.13 11.50
CA LEU A 99 -4.98 -4.76 11.21
C LEU A 99 -4.63 -3.76 12.33
N LEU A 100 -4.98 -4.07 13.58
CA LEU A 100 -4.73 -3.15 14.70
C LEU A 100 -3.24 -2.92 14.93
N LYS A 101 -2.42 -3.96 14.81
CA LYS A 101 -0.96 -3.85 14.92
C LYS A 101 -0.40 -2.96 13.81
N THR A 102 -0.81 -3.21 12.57
CA THR A 102 -0.35 -2.45 11.40
C THR A 102 -0.77 -0.99 11.48
N LEU A 103 -1.99 -0.69 11.94
CA LEU A 103 -2.44 0.69 12.15
C LEU A 103 -1.57 1.44 13.18
N ARG A 104 -1.17 0.78 14.28
CA ARG A 104 -0.26 1.38 15.28
C ARG A 104 1.13 1.65 14.71
N GLU A 105 1.68 0.72 13.94
CA GLU A 105 2.97 0.88 13.28
C GLU A 105 2.94 1.99 12.22
N LEU A 106 1.82 2.10 11.47
CA LEU A 106 1.59 3.20 10.55
C LEU A 106 1.47 4.55 11.26
N LEU A 107 0.75 4.61 12.40
CA LEU A 107 0.65 5.84 13.20
C LEU A 107 2.01 6.31 13.70
N GLU A 108 2.81 5.39 14.23
CA GLU A 108 4.17 5.68 14.72
C GLU A 108 5.09 6.19 13.61
N THR A 109 4.97 5.62 12.41
CA THR A 109 5.87 5.92 11.30
C THR A 109 5.42 7.13 10.47
N LEU A 110 4.12 7.22 10.17
CA LEU A 110 3.56 8.22 9.24
C LEU A 110 2.94 9.41 9.96
N GLY A 111 2.63 9.28 11.26
CA GLY A 111 1.73 10.19 11.96
C GLY A 111 0.26 9.93 11.64
N ASN A 112 -0.63 10.79 12.17
CA ASN A 112 -2.07 10.64 11.99
C ASN A 112 -2.51 11.19 10.63
N ARG A 113 -2.52 10.34 9.61
CA ARG A 113 -2.95 10.69 8.25
C ARG A 113 -4.40 10.28 7.98
N ARG A 114 -5.01 10.92 6.99
CA ARG A 114 -6.30 10.48 6.46
C ARG A 114 -6.17 9.07 5.90
N LEU A 115 -7.17 8.27 6.18
CA LEU A 115 -7.24 6.86 5.82
C LEU A 115 -8.64 6.56 5.30
N THR A 116 -8.76 5.82 4.22
CA THR A 116 -9.97 5.10 3.88
C THR A 116 -9.74 3.62 4.08
N LEU A 117 -10.46 3.04 5.03
CA LEU A 117 -10.42 1.62 5.32
C LEU A 117 -11.56 0.92 4.62
N CYS A 118 -11.22 0.14 3.59
CA CYS A 118 -12.16 -0.68 2.85
C CYS A 118 -12.13 -2.12 3.36
N ARG A 119 -13.28 -2.72 3.53
CA ARG A 119 -13.42 -4.12 3.95
C ARG A 119 -14.39 -4.85 3.05
N GLU A 120 -14.10 -6.14 2.80
CA GLU A 120 -15.01 -7.05 2.12
C GLU A 120 -15.55 -6.47 0.80
N LEU A 121 -14.68 -5.77 0.05
CA LEU A 121 -15.04 -5.14 -1.23
C LEU A 121 -15.74 -6.14 -2.15
N THR A 122 -16.83 -5.69 -2.77
CA THR A 122 -17.70 -6.48 -3.65
C THR A 122 -18.44 -7.65 -3.00
N LYS A 123 -18.32 -7.83 -1.67
CA LYS A 123 -19.03 -8.85 -0.89
C LYS A 123 -20.22 -8.26 -0.13
N LYS A 124 -21.05 -9.13 0.47
CA LYS A 124 -22.28 -8.74 1.19
C LYS A 124 -22.04 -7.71 2.31
N HIS A 125 -20.88 -7.73 2.94
CA HIS A 125 -20.54 -6.88 4.09
C HIS A 125 -19.50 -5.82 3.74
N GLU A 126 -19.51 -5.37 2.49
CA GLU A 126 -18.66 -4.28 2.01
C GLU A 126 -18.80 -3.04 2.86
N THR A 127 -17.70 -2.47 3.26
CA THR A 127 -17.62 -1.15 3.90
C THR A 127 -16.43 -0.37 3.34
N ALA A 128 -16.63 0.93 3.12
CA ALA A 128 -15.58 1.89 2.85
C ALA A 128 -15.74 3.05 3.83
N TRP A 129 -14.82 3.15 4.77
CA TRP A 129 -14.90 4.14 5.87
C TRP A 129 -13.74 5.12 5.76
N GLN A 130 -14.09 6.38 5.46
CA GLN A 130 -13.16 7.50 5.48
C GLN A 130 -12.95 7.96 6.92
N THR A 131 -11.71 7.98 7.38
CA THR A 131 -11.33 8.22 8.76
C THR A 131 -9.88 8.72 8.86
N THR A 132 -9.31 8.67 10.04
CA THR A 132 -7.88 8.83 10.31
C THR A 132 -7.28 7.53 10.85
N ILE A 133 -5.96 7.45 10.91
CA ILE A 133 -5.29 6.26 11.47
C ILE A 133 -5.64 6.13 12.97
N GLU A 134 -5.65 7.22 13.73
CA GLU A 134 -6.00 7.21 15.17
C GLU A 134 -7.44 6.78 15.44
N ASP A 135 -8.40 7.31 14.66
CA ASP A 135 -9.79 6.92 14.81
C ASP A 135 -10.02 5.45 14.45
N ALA A 136 -9.27 4.95 13.45
CA ALA A 136 -9.31 3.54 13.09
C ALA A 136 -8.76 2.66 14.23
N ILE A 137 -7.67 3.04 14.89
CA ILE A 137 -7.14 2.36 16.06
C ILE A 137 -8.19 2.34 17.18
N THR A 138 -8.73 3.50 17.52
CA THR A 138 -9.77 3.65 18.59
C THR A 138 -10.93 2.72 18.37
N ARG A 139 -11.40 2.59 17.14
CA ARG A 139 -12.48 1.68 16.78
C ARG A 139 -12.09 0.22 16.96
N TYR A 140 -10.95 -0.19 16.41
CA TYR A 140 -10.52 -1.60 16.42
C TYR A 140 -9.87 -2.05 17.74
N GLU A 141 -9.70 -1.18 18.70
CA GLU A 141 -9.49 -1.54 20.11
C GLU A 141 -10.77 -2.05 20.81
N GLN A 142 -11.94 -1.72 20.24
CA GLN A 142 -13.24 -2.09 20.79
C GLN A 142 -13.99 -3.13 19.96
N GLU A 143 -13.62 -3.27 18.68
CA GLU A 143 -14.27 -4.18 17.73
C GLU A 143 -13.22 -5.10 17.08
N ASP A 144 -13.47 -6.39 17.05
CA ASP A 144 -12.63 -7.31 16.28
C ASP A 144 -12.80 -7.07 14.76
N PRO A 145 -11.73 -6.76 14.03
CA PRO A 145 -11.83 -6.60 12.59
C PRO A 145 -12.17 -7.94 11.92
N LYS A 146 -13.04 -7.89 10.91
CA LYS A 146 -13.48 -9.08 10.15
C LYS A 146 -13.32 -8.84 8.67
N GLY A 147 -12.91 -9.88 7.96
CA GLY A 147 -12.72 -9.84 6.51
C GLY A 147 -11.44 -9.14 6.08
N GLU A 148 -11.12 -9.26 4.81
CA GLU A 148 -9.94 -8.66 4.20
C GLU A 148 -10.05 -7.14 4.15
N CYS A 149 -8.95 -6.46 4.45
CA CYS A 149 -8.88 -5.02 4.52
C CYS A 149 -7.98 -4.43 3.43
N VAL A 150 -8.39 -3.30 2.89
CA VAL A 150 -7.56 -2.44 2.04
C VAL A 150 -7.47 -1.07 2.71
N LEU A 151 -6.26 -0.65 3.01
CA LEU A 151 -5.95 0.64 3.59
C LEU A 151 -5.52 1.58 2.47
N VAL A 152 -6.28 2.65 2.23
CA VAL A 152 -5.90 3.72 1.30
C VAL A 152 -5.51 4.94 2.13
N ILE A 153 -4.23 5.27 2.14
CA ILE A 153 -3.64 6.23 3.08
C ILE A 153 -3.17 7.47 2.32
N GLU A 154 -3.43 8.63 2.84
CA GLU A 154 -2.94 9.89 2.28
C GLU A 154 -1.41 9.96 2.35
N GLY A 155 -0.79 10.40 1.27
CA GLY A 155 0.64 10.68 1.23
C GLY A 155 1.02 11.91 2.07
N ARG A 156 2.32 12.09 2.31
CA ARG A 156 2.86 13.25 2.99
C ARG A 156 2.54 14.53 2.20
N SER A 157 2.01 15.54 2.87
CA SER A 157 1.67 16.79 2.22
C SER A 157 2.91 17.65 1.94
N GLN A 158 2.84 18.49 0.89
CA GLN A 158 3.90 19.45 0.62
C GLN A 158 4.12 20.41 1.78
N LYS A 159 3.04 20.77 2.49
CA LYS A 159 3.11 21.65 3.66
C LYS A 159 3.92 21.03 4.79
N GLU A 160 3.69 19.74 5.11
CA GLU A 160 4.47 19.04 6.13
C GLU A 160 5.97 19.00 5.80
N ILE A 161 6.30 18.82 4.51
CA ILE A 161 7.70 18.83 4.05
C ILE A 161 8.31 20.22 4.22
N GLU A 162 7.58 21.27 3.86
CA GLU A 162 8.04 22.66 3.98
C GLU A 162 8.19 23.10 5.44
N ASP A 163 7.25 22.70 6.31
CA ASP A 163 7.27 23.04 7.72
C ASP A 163 8.45 22.34 8.43
N GLU A 164 8.72 21.07 8.10
CA GLU A 164 9.90 20.35 8.62
C GLU A 164 11.20 20.94 8.11
N ALA A 165 11.28 21.33 6.84
CA ALA A 165 12.45 21.98 6.28
C ALA A 165 12.73 23.34 6.94
N LYS A 166 11.67 24.11 7.27
CA LYS A 166 11.79 25.37 8.01
C LYS A 166 12.28 25.15 9.42
N ALA A 167 11.70 24.17 10.16
CA ALA A 167 12.10 23.84 11.50
C ALA A 167 13.58 23.42 11.56
N ALA A 168 14.01 22.55 10.64
CA ALA A 168 15.40 22.13 10.54
C ALA A 168 16.36 23.30 10.24
N PHE A 169 15.91 24.29 9.44
CA PHE A 169 16.69 25.48 9.13
C PHE A 169 16.79 26.44 10.33
N GLU A 170 15.75 26.57 11.15
CA GLU A 170 15.74 27.39 12.35
C GLU A 170 16.62 26.83 13.47
N GLU A 171 16.84 25.50 13.53
CA GLU A 171 17.75 24.84 14.46
C GLU A 171 19.23 25.07 14.12
N ILE A 172 19.56 25.44 12.89
CA ILE A 172 20.94 25.74 12.50
C ILE A 172 21.32 27.11 13.06
N SER A 173 22.15 27.15 14.10
CA SER A 173 22.58 28.40 14.70
C SER A 173 23.43 29.23 13.75
N ILE A 174 23.31 30.58 13.85
CA ILE A 174 24.11 31.52 13.06
C ILE A 174 25.63 31.32 13.30
N GLU A 175 26.03 30.80 14.47
CA GLU A 175 27.42 30.45 14.79
C GLU A 175 27.95 29.26 13.98
N GLU A 176 27.12 28.28 13.65
CA GLU A 176 27.50 27.14 12.77
C GLU A 176 27.69 27.60 11.34
N ILE A 177 26.84 28.52 10.84
CA ILE A 177 26.95 29.09 9.50
C ILE A 177 28.23 29.94 9.37
N GLY A 178 28.58 30.69 10.45
CA GLY A 178 29.78 31.52 10.51
C GLY A 178 31.09 30.72 10.48
N ARG A 179 31.11 29.51 11.01
CA ARG A 179 32.31 28.62 11.04
C ARG A 179 32.59 27.93 9.72
N ALA A 180 31.62 27.83 8.81
CA ALA A 180 31.78 27.22 7.50
C ALA A 180 32.43 28.17 6.46
N HIS A 181 32.68 29.43 6.83
CA HIS A 181 33.22 30.48 5.93
C HIS A 181 34.59 31.04 6.37
N VAL A 182 35.32 30.35 7.25
CA VAL A 182 36.70 30.73 7.65
C VAL A 182 37.69 29.66 7.20
#